data_fcaf3aaf7479414d3c201ecbe3f72774
#
_entry.id   fcaf3aaf7479414d3c201ecbe3f72774
#
_cell.length_a   1.000
_cell.length_b   1.000
_cell.length_c   1.000
_cell.angle_alpha   90.00
_cell.angle_beta   90.00
_cell.angle_gamma   90.00
#
_symmetry.space_group_name_H-M   'P 1'
#
loop_
_entity.id
_entity.type
_entity.pdbx_description
1 polymer ?
#
loop_
_entity_poly.entity_id
_entity_poly.type
_entity_poly.pdbx_seq_one_letter_code
_entity_poly.pdbx_strand_id
1 'polypeptide(L)'
;MLKPGGLFLLHFISGLKEHAGDPWIKKYIFQGGMVPSLREMLACAAEDGFHTLDVENLRPHYNRTLLCWEKNYREHLNEVRSMFDERFVRMWDLYLSACAATFHNGIIDLHQILFSEGINNQLPLVRWY
;
A
#
# COMPACT_ATOMS: atom_id res chain seq x y z
N MET A 1 -12.05 2.04 -19.36
CA MET A 1 -13.17 2.90 -18.95
C MET A 1 -14.21 2.02 -18.27
N LEU A 2 -14.64 2.36 -17.06
CA LEU A 2 -15.71 1.62 -16.37
C LEU A 2 -17.06 1.89 -17.04
N LYS A 3 -18.01 0.97 -16.87
CA LYS A 3 -19.41 1.20 -17.27
C LYS A 3 -20.11 2.00 -16.16
N PRO A 4 -21.16 2.77 -16.46
CA PRO A 4 -21.98 3.42 -15.43
C PRO A 4 -22.43 2.42 -14.36
N GLY A 5 -22.24 2.76 -13.08
CA GLY A 5 -22.44 1.86 -11.93
C GLY A 5 -21.37 0.78 -11.75
N GLY A 6 -20.33 0.77 -12.60
CA GLY A 6 -19.21 -0.16 -12.47
C GLY A 6 -18.39 0.06 -11.19
N LEU A 7 -17.81 -1.02 -10.64
CA LEU A 7 -17.02 -0.96 -9.42
C LEU A 7 -15.53 -0.91 -9.74
N PHE A 8 -14.78 -0.17 -8.92
CA PHE A 8 -13.34 -0.08 -8.94
C PHE A 8 -12.79 -0.24 -7.53
N LEU A 9 -11.89 -1.20 -7.33
CA LEU A 9 -11.18 -1.40 -6.07
C LEU A 9 -9.75 -0.87 -6.20
N LEU A 10 -9.43 0.15 -5.41
CA LEU A 10 -8.10 0.70 -5.29
C LEU A 10 -7.42 0.16 -4.03
N HIS A 11 -6.24 -0.46 -4.20
CA HIS A 11 -5.40 -0.94 -3.11
C HIS A 11 -4.06 -0.23 -3.14
N PHE A 12 -3.71 0.52 -2.08
CA PHE A 12 -2.52 1.37 -2.07
C PHE A 12 -2.00 1.65 -0.67
N ILE A 13 -0.70 1.95 -0.60
CA ILE A 13 -0.05 2.45 0.62
C ILE A 13 -0.34 3.95 0.72
N SER A 14 -0.76 4.40 1.90
CA SER A 14 -1.09 5.80 2.16
C SER A 14 -0.32 6.37 3.35
N GLY A 15 -0.02 7.66 3.31
CA GLY A 15 0.41 8.42 4.47
C GLY A 15 -0.77 8.96 5.28
N LEU A 16 -0.57 9.27 6.56
CA LEU A 16 -1.56 9.99 7.39
C LEU A 16 -1.80 11.42 6.87
N LYS A 17 -0.80 12.00 6.23
CA LYS A 17 -0.82 13.32 5.60
C LYS A 17 0.14 13.34 4.42
N GLU A 18 0.01 14.36 3.60
CA GLU A 18 0.93 14.57 2.47
C GLU A 18 2.36 14.80 2.98
N HIS A 19 3.30 14.08 2.39
CA HIS A 19 4.73 14.29 2.66
C HIS A 19 5.58 13.84 1.48
N ALA A 20 6.79 14.36 1.44
CA ALA A 20 7.71 14.08 0.32
C ALA A 20 8.18 12.62 0.22
N GLY A 21 7.84 11.78 1.19
CA GLY A 21 8.32 10.41 1.30
C GLY A 21 9.74 10.33 1.90
N ASP A 22 10.16 9.11 2.22
CA ASP A 22 11.49 8.86 2.79
C ASP A 22 12.59 9.02 1.73
N PRO A 23 13.66 9.83 1.96
CA PRO A 23 14.73 10.05 0.99
C PRO A 23 15.53 8.78 0.65
N TRP A 24 15.71 7.87 1.60
CA TRP A 24 16.43 6.63 1.39
C TRP A 24 15.61 5.68 0.49
N ILE A 25 14.31 5.53 0.77
CA ILE A 25 13.39 4.73 -0.06
C ILE A 25 13.36 5.26 -1.50
N LYS A 26 13.25 6.59 -1.67
CA LYS A 26 13.26 7.23 -2.99
C LYS A 26 14.57 7.02 -3.75
N LYS A 27 15.68 6.97 -3.05
CA LYS A 27 17.00 6.81 -3.67
C LYS A 27 17.28 5.38 -4.10
N TYR A 28 16.90 4.39 -3.28
CA TYR A 28 17.39 3.01 -3.42
C TYR A 28 16.33 2.00 -3.84
N ILE A 29 15.06 2.25 -3.56
CA ILE A 29 13.98 1.27 -3.76
C ILE A 29 12.98 1.76 -4.82
N PHE A 30 12.32 2.90 -4.57
CA PHE A 30 11.27 3.45 -5.44
C PHE A 30 11.67 4.85 -5.91
N GLN A 31 12.50 4.93 -6.94
CA GLN A 31 12.93 6.21 -7.50
C GLN A 31 11.72 7.01 -8.01
N GLY A 32 11.60 8.24 -7.52
CA GLY A 32 10.48 9.11 -7.86
C GLY A 32 9.14 8.73 -7.21
N GLY A 33 9.11 7.67 -6.39
CA GLY A 33 7.90 7.23 -5.70
C GLY A 33 7.38 8.27 -4.71
N MET A 34 6.07 8.30 -4.55
CA MET A 34 5.36 9.08 -3.55
C MET A 34 4.33 8.21 -2.83
N VAL A 35 4.01 8.57 -1.60
CA VAL A 35 2.96 7.91 -0.83
C VAL A 35 1.87 8.95 -0.62
N PRO A 36 0.75 8.88 -1.36
CA PRO A 36 -0.35 9.83 -1.22
C PRO A 36 -1.04 9.65 0.13
N SER A 37 -1.71 10.67 0.61
CA SER A 37 -2.61 10.54 1.76
C SER A 37 -3.95 9.94 1.32
N LEU A 38 -4.67 9.35 2.28
CA LEU A 38 -6.06 8.90 2.04
C LEU A 38 -6.94 10.06 1.56
N ARG A 39 -6.73 11.27 2.13
CA ARG A 39 -7.47 12.49 1.77
C ARG A 39 -7.28 12.86 0.30
N GLU A 40 -6.04 12.84 -0.20
CA GLU A 40 -5.75 13.13 -1.62
C GLU A 40 -6.46 12.16 -2.55
N MET A 41 -6.40 10.86 -2.23
CA MET A 41 -7.03 9.84 -3.08
C MET A 41 -8.54 9.96 -3.12
N LEU A 42 -9.19 10.25 -1.97
CA LEU A 42 -10.63 10.47 -1.92
C LEU A 42 -11.04 11.76 -2.64
N ALA A 43 -10.26 12.83 -2.52
CA ALA A 43 -10.51 14.09 -3.22
C ALA A 43 -10.42 13.90 -4.74
N CYS A 44 -9.32 13.29 -5.24
CA CYS A 44 -9.17 13.02 -6.67
C CYS A 44 -10.32 12.15 -7.21
N ALA A 45 -10.70 11.09 -6.50
CA ALA A 45 -11.79 10.23 -6.92
C ALA A 45 -13.12 10.98 -7.01
N ALA A 46 -13.40 11.86 -6.04
CA ALA A 46 -14.62 12.68 -6.04
C ALA A 46 -14.63 13.70 -7.18
N GLU A 47 -13.50 14.34 -7.49
CA GLU A 47 -13.34 15.26 -8.62
C GLU A 47 -13.57 14.56 -9.97
N ASP A 48 -13.18 13.28 -10.07
CA ASP A 48 -13.39 12.44 -11.25
C ASP A 48 -14.79 11.80 -11.30
N GLY A 49 -15.69 12.13 -10.37
CA GLY A 49 -17.08 11.66 -10.35
C GLY A 49 -17.30 10.27 -9.76
N PHE A 50 -16.30 9.71 -9.07
CA PHE A 50 -16.45 8.44 -8.36
C PHE A 50 -17.14 8.62 -7.00
N HIS A 51 -18.07 7.71 -6.70
CA HIS A 51 -18.65 7.60 -5.36
C HIS A 51 -17.80 6.63 -4.51
N THR A 52 -17.33 7.08 -3.37
CA THR A 52 -16.65 6.21 -2.38
C THR A 52 -17.72 5.39 -1.66
N LEU A 53 -17.62 4.07 -1.77
CA LEU A 53 -18.58 3.12 -1.18
C LEU A 53 -18.05 2.54 0.13
N ASP A 54 -16.75 2.26 0.19
CA ASP A 54 -16.11 1.64 1.33
C ASP A 54 -14.62 2.01 1.42
N VAL A 55 -14.11 2.10 2.65
CA VAL A 55 -12.69 2.29 2.96
C VAL A 55 -12.29 1.32 4.05
N GLU A 56 -11.34 0.44 3.76
CA GLU A 56 -10.80 -0.51 4.72
C GLU A 56 -9.31 -0.25 4.95
N ASN A 57 -8.89 -0.25 6.23
CA ASN A 57 -7.49 -0.12 6.60
C ASN A 57 -6.89 -1.50 6.90
N LEU A 58 -5.95 -1.95 6.08
CA LEU A 58 -5.27 -3.23 6.15
C LEU A 58 -3.84 -3.13 6.73
N ARG A 59 -3.49 -2.04 7.38
CA ARG A 59 -2.16 -1.83 7.97
C ARG A 59 -1.66 -3.00 8.82
N PRO A 60 -2.44 -3.55 9.76
CA PRO A 60 -1.99 -4.68 10.59
C PRO A 60 -1.74 -5.95 9.77
N HIS A 61 -2.53 -6.17 8.72
CA HIS A 61 -2.35 -7.29 7.80
C HIS A 61 -1.04 -7.17 7.02
N TYR A 62 -0.75 -5.97 6.51
CA TYR A 62 0.46 -5.75 5.73
C TYR A 62 1.74 -5.78 6.57
N ASN A 63 1.68 -5.34 7.83
CA ASN A 63 2.77 -5.58 8.78
C ASN A 63 3.10 -7.07 8.90
N ARG A 64 2.09 -7.95 9.06
CA ARG A 64 2.30 -9.41 9.12
C ARG A 64 2.87 -9.96 7.80
N THR A 65 2.40 -9.47 6.67
CA THR A 65 2.94 -9.85 5.35
C THR A 65 4.42 -9.53 5.25
N LEU A 66 4.84 -8.34 5.66
CA LEU A 66 6.24 -7.92 5.64
C LEU A 66 7.12 -8.77 6.57
N LEU A 67 6.63 -9.13 7.75
CA LEU A 67 7.33 -10.05 8.66
C LEU A 67 7.48 -11.45 8.05
N CYS A 68 6.46 -11.95 7.32
CA CYS A 68 6.57 -13.21 6.58
C CYS A 68 7.60 -13.11 5.45
N TRP A 69 7.63 -11.99 4.71
CA TRP A 69 8.63 -11.77 3.67
C TRP A 69 10.05 -11.68 4.23
N GLU A 70 10.23 -10.98 5.36
CA GLU A 70 11.52 -10.92 6.04
C GLU A 70 12.00 -12.31 6.47
N LYS A 71 11.11 -13.12 7.06
CA LYS A 71 11.42 -14.51 7.43
C LYS A 71 11.84 -15.33 6.22
N ASN A 72 11.04 -15.33 5.15
CA ASN A 72 11.35 -16.06 3.91
C ASN A 72 12.68 -15.60 3.30
N TYR A 73 12.93 -14.30 3.28
CA TYR A 73 14.20 -13.74 2.81
C TYR A 73 15.39 -14.28 3.62
N ARG A 74 15.28 -14.32 4.96
CA ARG A 74 16.35 -14.84 5.83
C ARG A 74 16.60 -16.33 5.64
N GLU A 75 15.55 -17.11 5.41
CA GLU A 75 15.65 -18.56 5.14
C GLU A 75 16.35 -18.85 3.81
N HIS A 76 16.24 -17.94 2.81
CA HIS A 76 16.85 -18.08 1.49
C HIS A 76 18.08 -17.18 1.27
N LEU A 77 18.69 -16.68 2.33
CA LEU A 77 19.77 -15.69 2.25
C LEU A 77 20.98 -16.17 1.42
N ASN A 78 21.32 -17.47 1.46
CA ASN A 78 22.41 -18.03 0.66
C ASN A 78 22.11 -17.99 -0.84
N GLU A 79 20.85 -18.21 -1.23
CA GLU A 79 20.41 -18.09 -2.62
C GLU A 79 20.48 -16.64 -3.07
N VAL A 80 20.02 -15.72 -2.25
CA VAL A 80 20.11 -14.27 -2.54
C VAL A 80 21.56 -13.83 -2.72
N ARG A 81 22.49 -14.30 -1.88
CA ARG A 81 23.92 -14.02 -2.00
C ARG A 81 24.55 -14.60 -3.27
N SER A 82 24.00 -15.68 -3.82
CA SER A 82 24.45 -16.21 -5.11
C SER A 82 24.00 -15.36 -6.30
N MET A 83 22.94 -14.56 -6.13
CA MET A 83 22.33 -13.72 -7.18
C MET A 83 22.78 -12.25 -7.11
N PHE A 84 23.10 -11.75 -5.91
CA PHE A 84 23.33 -10.33 -5.63
C PHE A 84 24.54 -10.15 -4.71
N ASP A 85 25.12 -8.94 -4.72
CA ASP A 85 26.21 -8.57 -3.84
C ASP A 85 25.78 -8.29 -2.38
N GLU A 86 26.73 -8.23 -1.46
CA GLU A 86 26.48 -7.95 -0.04
C GLU A 86 25.88 -6.55 0.21
N ARG A 87 26.03 -5.61 -0.73
CA ARG A 87 25.39 -4.30 -0.65
C ARG A 87 23.89 -4.42 -0.84
N PHE A 88 23.45 -5.20 -1.83
CA PHE A 88 22.05 -5.51 -2.05
C PHE A 88 21.46 -6.24 -0.86
N VAL A 89 22.13 -7.25 -0.34
CA VAL A 89 21.70 -8.04 0.82
C VAL A 89 21.40 -7.13 2.01
N ARG A 90 22.33 -6.24 2.38
CA ARG A 90 22.13 -5.28 3.49
C ARG A 90 21.02 -4.27 3.20
N MET A 91 20.94 -3.79 1.97
CA MET A 91 19.90 -2.84 1.56
C MET A 91 18.51 -3.46 1.68
N TRP A 92 18.35 -4.70 1.22
CA TRP A 92 17.06 -5.40 1.23
C TRP A 92 16.63 -5.79 2.64
N ASP A 93 17.56 -6.24 3.48
CA ASP A 93 17.32 -6.52 4.91
C ASP A 93 16.81 -5.27 5.64
N LEU A 94 17.50 -4.15 5.44
CA LEU A 94 17.07 -2.86 6.00
C LEU A 94 15.68 -2.45 5.49
N TYR A 95 15.43 -2.61 4.19
CA TYR A 95 14.14 -2.27 3.57
C TYR A 95 12.98 -3.04 4.20
N LEU A 96 13.08 -4.37 4.28
CA LEU A 96 12.00 -5.21 4.83
C LEU A 96 11.73 -4.88 6.30
N SER A 97 12.79 -4.80 7.11
CA SER A 97 12.68 -4.48 8.54
C SER A 97 12.11 -3.07 8.77
N ALA A 98 12.59 -2.06 8.03
CA ALA A 98 12.10 -0.69 8.12
C ALA A 98 10.63 -0.57 7.70
N CYS A 99 10.23 -1.24 6.61
CA CYS A 99 8.84 -1.26 6.18
C CYS A 99 7.93 -1.92 7.22
N ALA A 100 8.31 -3.09 7.75
CA ALA A 100 7.54 -3.76 8.80
C ALA A 100 7.36 -2.85 10.03
N ALA A 101 8.43 -2.18 10.47
CA ALA A 101 8.38 -1.23 11.58
C ALA A 101 7.51 -0.01 11.28
N THR A 102 7.55 0.51 10.06
CA THR A 102 6.77 1.68 9.62
C THR A 102 5.27 1.39 9.67
N PHE A 103 4.83 0.23 9.17
CA PHE A 103 3.43 -0.20 9.28
C PHE A 103 3.04 -0.55 10.72
N HIS A 104 3.94 -1.19 11.50
CA HIS A 104 3.69 -1.52 12.91
C HIS A 104 3.38 -0.26 13.71
N ASN A 105 4.19 0.78 13.54
CA ASN A 105 4.07 2.03 14.30
C ASN A 105 3.05 3.03 13.72
N GLY A 106 2.34 2.68 12.65
CA GLY A 106 1.30 3.54 12.06
C GLY A 106 1.84 4.81 11.41
N ILE A 107 3.06 4.80 10.88
CA ILE A 107 3.63 5.92 10.13
C ILE A 107 2.98 6.01 8.75
N ILE A 108 2.71 4.85 8.16
CA ILE A 108 1.94 4.68 6.92
C ILE A 108 0.88 3.61 7.10
N ASP A 109 -0.13 3.66 6.27
CA ASP A 109 -1.25 2.72 6.22
C ASP A 109 -1.31 1.97 4.89
N LEU A 110 -2.11 0.91 4.84
CA LEU A 110 -2.53 0.26 3.61
C LEU A 110 -4.05 0.33 3.54
N HIS A 111 -4.58 0.93 2.48
CA HIS A 111 -6.02 1.03 2.28
C HIS A 111 -6.50 0.25 1.07
N GLN A 112 -7.69 -0.33 1.22
CA GLN A 112 -8.55 -0.69 0.10
C GLN A 112 -9.75 0.26 0.08
N ILE A 113 -10.00 0.85 -1.09
CA ILE A 113 -11.14 1.74 -1.29
C ILE A 113 -11.98 1.18 -2.43
N LEU A 114 -13.25 0.96 -2.16
CA LEU A 114 -14.23 0.59 -3.17
C LEU A 114 -14.94 1.83 -3.67
N PHE A 115 -14.91 2.02 -4.98
CA PHE A 115 -15.59 3.10 -5.68
C PHE A 115 -16.63 2.55 -6.66
N SER A 116 -17.62 3.38 -6.99
CA SER A 116 -18.46 3.18 -8.18
C SER A 116 -18.36 4.37 -9.12
N GLU A 117 -18.39 4.09 -10.43
CA GLU A 117 -18.58 5.13 -11.45
C GLU A 117 -20.06 5.48 -11.52
N GLY A 118 -20.41 6.66 -10.99
CA GLY A 118 -21.80 7.06 -10.87
C GLY A 118 -22.59 6.20 -9.88
N ILE A 119 -23.91 6.27 -9.98
CA ILE A 119 -24.84 5.65 -9.03
C ILE A 119 -24.94 4.14 -9.26
N ASN A 120 -24.77 3.36 -8.18
CA ASN A 120 -25.03 1.92 -8.15
C ASN A 120 -25.94 1.58 -6.96
N ASN A 121 -27.23 1.35 -7.22
CA ASN A 121 -28.23 1.01 -6.20
C ASN A 121 -28.44 -0.50 -6.02
N GLN A 122 -27.61 -1.35 -6.64
CA GLN A 122 -27.71 -2.81 -6.57
C GLN A 122 -26.74 -3.43 -5.57
N LEU A 123 -26.00 -2.61 -4.81
CA LEU A 123 -25.05 -3.07 -3.84
C LEU A 123 -25.74 -3.61 -2.57
N PRO A 124 -25.13 -4.60 -1.88
CA PRO A 124 -25.62 -5.05 -0.59
C PRO A 124 -25.71 -3.90 0.42
N LEU A 125 -26.80 -3.87 1.21
CA LEU A 125 -27.01 -2.81 2.22
C LEU A 125 -26.14 -2.98 3.47
N VAL A 126 -25.49 -4.13 3.62
CA VAL A 126 -24.65 -4.47 4.78
C VAL A 126 -23.35 -5.11 4.33
N ARG A 127 -22.29 -4.88 5.10
CA ARG A 127 -21.02 -5.62 4.96
C ARG A 127 -21.19 -7.04 5.49
N TRP A 128 -20.59 -8.03 4.83
CA TRP A 128 -20.67 -9.45 5.17
C TRP A 128 -19.49 -9.94 6.07
N TYR A 129 -18.94 -9.08 6.89
CA TYR A 129 -17.85 -9.41 7.83
C TYR A 129 -18.03 -8.76 9.17
#